data_1e56a3e79337ffcb972008a80c469db0
#
_entry.id   1e56a3e79337ffcb972008a80c469db0
#
_cell.length_a   1.000
_cell.length_b   1.000
_cell.length_c   1.000
_cell.angle_alpha   90.00
_cell.angle_beta   90.00
_cell.angle_gamma   90.00
#
_symmetry.space_group_name_H-M   'P 1'
#
loop_
_entity.id
_entity.type
_entity.pdbx_description
1 polymer ?
#
loop_
_entity_poly.entity_id
_entity_poly.type
_entity_poly.pdbx_seq_one_letter_code
_entity_poly.pdbx_strand_id
1 'polypeptide(L)'
;MALLNIDSALRRVKQQLRKMEPGQCIEILSYKRNRGVSVTLLSDGRLHVRKRGYEEQEWTVEESGLSRLLKSVMKHEFPRSRKLRVYRLDSPEQTERQKKIL
;
A
#
# COMPACT_ATOMS: atom_id res chain seq x y z
N MET A 1 15.54 -6.68 -2.14
CA MET A 1 14.61 -5.85 -1.36
C MET A 1 14.40 -6.45 0.01
N ALA A 2 14.46 -5.64 1.05
CA ALA A 2 14.27 -6.13 2.42
C ALA A 2 12.80 -6.46 2.69
N LEU A 3 12.56 -7.55 3.41
CA LEU A 3 11.23 -7.90 3.88
C LEU A 3 10.98 -7.18 5.20
N LEU A 4 9.80 -6.59 5.35
CA LEU A 4 9.47 -5.71 6.46
C LEU A 4 8.30 -6.26 7.27
N ASN A 5 8.30 -5.98 8.58
CA ASN A 5 7.10 -6.19 9.38
C ASN A 5 6.14 -5.01 9.18
N ILE A 6 4.95 -5.08 9.80
CA ILE A 6 3.93 -4.04 9.62
C ILE A 6 4.44 -2.65 10.04
N ASP A 7 5.09 -2.55 11.18
CA ASP A 7 5.57 -1.25 11.68
C ASP A 7 6.65 -0.66 10.77
N SER A 8 7.56 -1.49 10.29
CA SER A 8 8.60 -1.05 9.36
C SER A 8 8.00 -0.68 8.01
N ALA A 9 7.01 -1.44 7.53
CA ALA A 9 6.33 -1.14 6.28
C ALA A 9 5.60 0.20 6.37
N LEU A 10 4.89 0.47 7.47
CA LEU A 10 4.24 1.76 7.70
C LEU A 10 5.23 2.92 7.65
N ARG A 11 6.38 2.73 8.28
CA ARG A 11 7.42 3.74 8.30
C ARG A 11 7.97 4.00 6.91
N ARG A 12 8.16 2.95 6.14
CA ARG A 12 8.61 3.06 4.74
C ARG A 12 7.60 3.80 3.88
N VAL A 13 6.31 3.49 4.04
CA VAL A 13 5.25 4.18 3.31
C VAL A 13 5.28 5.68 3.60
N LYS A 14 5.39 6.07 4.86
CA LYS A 14 5.47 7.48 5.23
C LYS A 14 6.67 8.18 4.61
N GLN A 15 7.81 7.51 4.58
CA GLN A 15 9.02 8.07 3.96
C GLN A 15 8.82 8.26 2.46
N GLN A 16 8.23 7.28 1.80
CA GLN A 16 8.00 7.35 0.35
C GLN A 16 6.97 8.41 -0.02
N LEU A 17 5.92 8.58 0.80
CA LEU A 17 4.89 9.58 0.54
C LEU A 17 5.46 11.00 0.40
N ARG A 18 6.49 11.32 1.17
CA ARG A 18 7.13 12.63 1.10
C ARG A 18 7.80 12.90 -0.24
N LYS A 19 8.12 11.85 -0.98
CA LYS A 19 8.82 11.94 -2.27
C LYS A 19 7.89 11.66 -3.46
N MET A 20 6.64 11.35 -3.20
CA MET A 20 5.70 10.98 -4.26
C MET A 20 5.08 12.19 -4.93
N GLU A 21 4.81 12.03 -6.21
CA GLU A 21 4.05 12.99 -7.01
C GLU A 21 2.64 12.46 -7.24
N PRO A 22 1.67 13.35 -7.51
CA PRO A 22 0.31 12.92 -7.82
C PRO A 22 0.29 11.89 -8.95
N GLY A 23 -0.50 10.84 -8.76
CA GLY A 23 -0.58 9.73 -9.70
C GLY A 23 0.33 8.57 -9.37
N GLN A 24 1.33 8.75 -8.53
CA GLN A 24 2.20 7.66 -8.10
C GLN A 24 1.54 6.84 -7.00
N CYS A 25 1.97 5.61 -6.86
CA CYS A 25 1.36 4.63 -5.98
C CYS A 25 2.43 3.87 -5.20
N ILE A 26 2.09 3.49 -3.96
CA ILE A 26 2.89 2.56 -3.17
C ILE A 26 2.07 1.28 -3.04
N GLU A 27 2.69 0.13 -3.31
CA GLU A 27 2.05 -1.16 -3.12
C GLU A 27 2.75 -1.93 -2.01
N ILE A 28 1.95 -2.46 -1.07
CA ILE A 28 2.43 -3.31 0.01
C ILE A 28 1.88 -4.71 -0.27
N LEU A 29 2.76 -5.68 -0.43
CA LEU A 29 2.38 -7.05 -0.74
C LEU A 29 2.81 -8.00 0.35
N SER A 30 2.01 -9.05 0.56
CA SER A 30 2.43 -10.17 1.39
C SER A 30 3.56 -10.93 0.71
N TYR A 31 4.25 -11.78 1.47
CA TYR A 31 5.35 -12.58 0.93
C TYR A 31 4.94 -13.39 -0.31
N LYS A 32 3.76 -13.97 -0.27
CA LYS A 32 3.24 -14.77 -1.39
C LYS A 32 2.59 -13.94 -2.49
N ARG A 33 2.50 -12.62 -2.31
CA ARG A 33 1.93 -11.68 -3.27
C ARG A 33 0.44 -11.90 -3.59
N ASN A 34 -0.24 -12.72 -2.80
CA ASN A 34 -1.67 -12.97 -3.00
C ASN A 34 -2.57 -11.97 -2.28
N ARG A 35 -1.99 -11.10 -1.46
CA ARG A 35 -2.70 -10.04 -0.75
C ARG A 35 -1.91 -8.75 -0.87
N GLY A 36 -2.61 -7.65 -1.02
CA GLY A 36 -1.94 -6.37 -1.17
C GLY A 36 -2.79 -5.19 -0.74
N VAL A 37 -2.09 -4.11 -0.41
CA VAL A 37 -2.70 -2.82 -0.12
C VAL A 37 -1.94 -1.79 -0.95
N SER A 38 -2.66 -0.96 -1.71
CA SER A 38 -2.05 0.10 -2.49
C SER A 38 -2.50 1.47 -1.99
N VAL A 39 -1.58 2.42 -2.03
CA VAL A 39 -1.83 3.81 -1.63
C VAL A 39 -1.42 4.70 -2.80
N THR A 40 -2.39 5.44 -3.35
CA THR A 40 -2.17 6.32 -4.49
C THR A 40 -2.34 7.77 -4.05
N LEU A 41 -1.39 8.62 -4.41
CA LEU A 41 -1.49 10.04 -4.16
C LEU A 41 -2.34 10.68 -5.25
N LEU A 42 -3.44 11.33 -4.84
CA LEU A 42 -4.36 11.99 -5.74
C LEU A 42 -3.93 13.44 -6.01
N SER A 43 -4.45 14.01 -7.09
CA SER A 43 -4.09 15.36 -7.51
C SER A 43 -4.46 16.46 -6.51
N ASP A 44 -5.46 16.19 -5.65
CA ASP A 44 -5.90 17.14 -4.62
C ASP A 44 -5.16 16.96 -3.29
N GLY A 45 -4.16 16.07 -3.23
CA GLY A 45 -3.38 15.80 -2.04
C GLY A 45 -3.94 14.72 -1.15
N ARG A 46 -5.14 14.20 -1.44
CA ARG A 46 -5.71 13.08 -0.70
C ARG A 46 -5.08 11.78 -1.16
N LEU A 47 -5.32 10.74 -0.38
CA LEU A 47 -4.74 9.42 -0.62
C LEU A 47 -5.85 8.40 -0.82
N HIS A 48 -5.74 7.65 -1.90
CA HIS A 48 -6.64 6.54 -2.20
C HIS A 48 -5.99 5.25 -1.75
N VAL A 49 -6.65 4.55 -0.84
CA VAL A 49 -6.17 3.28 -0.29
C VAL A 49 -7.06 2.18 -0.84
N ARG A 50 -6.45 1.16 -1.43
CA ARG A 50 -7.18 0.03 -1.99
C ARG A 50 -6.61 -1.27 -1.43
N LYS A 51 -7.49 -2.09 -0.86
CA LYS A 51 -7.15 -3.41 -0.34
C LYS A 51 -7.54 -4.47 -1.36
N ARG A 52 -6.62 -5.36 -1.64
CA ARG A 52 -6.83 -6.52 -2.52
C ARG A 52 -6.46 -7.79 -1.78
N GLY A 53 -7.30 -8.79 -1.85
CA GLY A 53 -7.04 -10.07 -1.21
C GLY A 53 -8.33 -10.72 -0.80
N TYR A 54 -8.58 -10.79 0.49
CA TYR A 54 -9.79 -11.41 1.03
C TYR A 54 -11.04 -10.70 0.56
N GLU A 55 -11.05 -9.37 0.69
CA GLU A 55 -12.13 -8.51 0.22
C GLU A 55 -11.52 -7.30 -0.43
N GLU A 56 -12.10 -6.87 -1.54
CA GLU A 56 -11.68 -5.63 -2.17
C GLU A 56 -12.43 -4.47 -1.54
N GLN A 57 -11.68 -3.52 -0.99
CA GLN A 57 -12.23 -2.32 -0.38
C GLN A 57 -11.38 -1.12 -0.76
N GLU A 58 -12.00 0.05 -0.83
CA GLU A 58 -11.34 1.28 -1.19
C GLU A 58 -11.72 2.39 -0.21
N TRP A 59 -10.76 3.26 0.08
CA TRP A 59 -10.97 4.42 0.92
C TRP A 59 -10.25 5.62 0.32
N THR A 60 -10.78 6.80 0.54
CA THR A 60 -10.09 8.05 0.24
C THR A 60 -9.95 8.83 1.53
N VAL A 61 -8.71 9.16 1.90
CA VAL A 61 -8.42 9.83 3.18
C VAL A 61 -7.42 10.95 2.98
N GLU A 62 -7.41 11.87 3.93
CA GLU A 62 -6.39 12.88 4.01
C GLU A 62 -5.11 12.29 4.62
N GLU A 63 -3.99 12.94 4.37
CA GLU A 63 -2.69 12.46 4.88
C GLU A 63 -2.70 12.27 6.40
N SER A 64 -3.38 13.14 7.13
CA SER A 64 -3.46 13.05 8.59
C SER A 64 -4.17 11.79 9.08
N GLY A 65 -5.08 11.24 8.28
CA GLY A 65 -5.81 10.01 8.63
C GLY A 65 -5.20 8.74 8.10
N LEU A 66 -4.19 8.85 7.24
CA LEU A 66 -3.64 7.69 6.53
C LEU A 66 -3.02 6.67 7.47
N SER A 67 -2.21 7.10 8.43
CA SER A 67 -1.50 6.17 9.32
C SER A 67 -2.45 5.27 10.08
N ARG A 68 -3.52 5.84 10.63
CA ARG A 68 -4.52 5.09 11.39
C ARG A 68 -5.24 4.10 10.49
N LEU A 69 -5.70 4.56 9.34
CA LEU A 69 -6.40 3.70 8.40
C LEU A 69 -5.49 2.58 7.90
N LEU A 70 -4.28 2.92 7.49
CA LEU A 70 -3.35 1.96 6.92
C LEU A 70 -2.97 0.90 7.94
N LYS A 71 -2.73 1.29 9.18
CA LYS A 71 -2.42 0.34 10.25
C LYS A 71 -3.56 -0.65 10.45
N SER A 72 -4.80 -0.16 10.48
CA SER A 72 -5.99 -1.00 10.62
C SER A 72 -6.14 -1.97 9.45
N VAL A 73 -6.02 -1.45 8.22
CA VAL A 73 -6.14 -2.25 7.02
C VAL A 73 -5.05 -3.33 6.96
N MET A 74 -3.82 -2.96 7.28
CA MET A 74 -2.70 -3.90 7.25
C MET A 74 -2.82 -4.99 8.31
N LYS A 75 -3.29 -4.65 9.50
CA LYS A 75 -3.53 -5.64 10.53
C LYS A 75 -4.61 -6.64 10.14
N HIS A 76 -5.63 -6.17 9.44
CA HIS A 76 -6.70 -7.02 8.95
C HIS A 76 -6.24 -7.91 7.79
N GLU A 77 -5.51 -7.34 6.85
CA GLU A 77 -5.06 -8.05 5.64
C GLU A 77 -3.85 -8.95 5.90
N PHE A 78 -2.95 -8.52 6.80
CA PHE A 78 -1.70 -9.23 7.07
C PHE A 78 -1.56 -9.59 8.56
N PRO A 79 -2.54 -10.27 9.18
CA PRO A 79 -2.55 -10.44 10.64
C PRO A 79 -1.36 -11.22 11.18
N ARG A 80 -0.78 -12.09 10.38
CA ARG A 80 0.36 -12.92 10.79
C ARG A 80 1.60 -12.69 9.96
N SER A 81 1.57 -11.71 9.06
CA SER A 81 2.68 -11.51 8.16
C SER A 81 3.75 -10.66 8.81
N ARG A 82 4.96 -11.17 8.84
CA ARG A 82 6.16 -10.45 9.27
C ARG A 82 7.06 -10.12 8.10
N LYS A 83 6.66 -10.52 6.89
CA LYS A 83 7.46 -10.38 5.67
C LYS A 83 6.62 -9.71 4.62
N LEU A 84 6.66 -8.39 4.62
CA LEU A 84 5.95 -7.57 3.66
C LEU A 84 6.92 -6.94 2.68
N ARG A 85 6.44 -6.73 1.45
CA ARG A 85 7.20 -6.07 0.40
C ARG A 85 6.55 -4.73 0.10
N VAL A 86 7.36 -3.70 -0.05
CA VAL A 86 6.89 -2.34 -0.36
C VAL A 86 7.50 -1.90 -1.68
N TYR A 87 6.66 -1.53 -2.63
CA TYR A 87 7.06 -1.05 -3.94
C TYR A 87 6.50 0.33 -4.20
N ARG A 88 7.29 1.18 -4.85
CA ARG A 88 6.80 2.46 -5.38
C ARG A 88 6.59 2.30 -6.87
N LEU A 89 5.41 2.67 -7.35
CA LEU A 89 5.00 2.51 -8.73
C LEU A 89 4.61 3.87 -9.31
N ASP A 90 4.81 4.03 -10.62
CA ASP A 90 4.49 5.28 -11.29
C ASP A 90 2.99 5.48 -11.49
N SER A 91 2.21 4.41 -11.48
CA SER A 91 0.77 4.49 -11.59
C SER A 91 0.11 3.27 -10.95
N PRO A 92 -1.17 3.37 -10.54
CA PRO A 92 -1.91 2.23 -9.99
C PRO A 92 -2.07 1.07 -10.97
N GLU A 93 -2.01 1.34 -12.26
CA GLU A 93 -2.15 0.31 -13.28
C GLU A 93 -1.03 -0.72 -13.22
N GLN A 94 0.16 -0.32 -12.76
CA GLN A 94 1.29 -1.22 -12.64
C GLN A 94 1.04 -2.34 -11.62
N THR A 95 0.20 -2.11 -10.63
CA THR A 95 -0.14 -3.14 -9.65
C THR A 95 -0.87 -4.31 -10.32
N GLU A 96 -1.77 -4.02 -11.24
CA GLU A 96 -2.51 -5.04 -11.96
C GLU A 96 -1.63 -5.81 -12.94
N ARG A 97 -0.73 -5.12 -13.62
CA ARG A 97 0.20 -5.76 -14.55
C ARG A 97 1.08 -6.76 -13.85
N GLN A 98 1.59 -6.43 -12.68
CA GLN A 98 2.41 -7.35 -11.90
C GLN A 98 1.65 -8.60 -11.51
N LYS A 99 0.38 -8.48 -11.19
CA LYS A 99 -0.45 -9.62 -10.84
C LYS A 99 -0.76 -10.52 -12.03
N LYS A 100 -0.89 -9.94 -13.21
CA LYS A 100 -1.16 -10.72 -14.43
C LYS A 100 0.04 -11.53 -14.89
N ILE A 101 1.23 -11.06 -14.59
CA ILE A 101 2.48 -11.74 -14.96
C ILE A 101 2.75 -12.91 -14.02
N LEU A 102 2.22 -12.87 -12.83
CA LEU A 102 2.40 -13.91 -11.83
C LEU A 102 1.36 -15.01 -11.98
#